data_46e882e0c837a9c79c6fb5bc7cae8d81
#
_entry.id   46e882e0c837a9c79c6fb5bc7cae8d81
#
_cell.length_a   1.000
_cell.length_b   1.000
_cell.length_c   1.000
_cell.angle_alpha   90.00
_cell.angle_beta   90.00
_cell.angle_gamma   90.00
#
_symmetry.space_group_name_H-M   'P 1'
#
loop_
_entity.id
_entity.type
_entity.pdbx_description
1 polymer ?
#
loop_
_entity_poly.entity_id
_entity_poly.type
_entity_poly.pdbx_seq_one_letter_code
_entity_poly.pdbx_strand_id
1 'polypeptide(L)'
;MLFVCFGYHNELQSATQPVEVGQAMMDECFEYDDELRKNGHFAGGHALQPSSTATTLRWKDGKPLITDGPYAETKEQIGGILLLEARDLDHAIELMSKHPGIKVGPFEIRPAADLSAFMRESAARRAAKQG
;
A
#
# COMPACT_ATOMS: atom_id res chain seq x y z
N MET A 1 -6.61 6.88 13.96
CA MET A 1 -5.39 7.19 13.20
C MET A 1 -5.37 6.37 11.92
N LEU A 2 -4.92 6.98 10.86
CA LEU A 2 -4.78 6.31 9.56
C LEU A 2 -3.36 5.74 9.40
N PHE A 3 -3.30 4.48 8.97
CA PHE A 3 -2.05 3.79 8.66
C PHE A 3 -2.07 3.33 7.21
N VAL A 4 -0.92 3.41 6.56
CA VAL A 4 -0.73 2.87 5.22
C VAL A 4 0.02 1.56 5.34
N CYS A 5 -0.59 0.49 4.87
CA CYS A 5 -0.02 -0.86 4.94
C CYS A 5 0.40 -1.28 3.55
N PHE A 6 1.65 -1.70 3.41
CA PHE A 6 2.21 -2.20 2.16
C PHE A 6 2.38 -3.71 2.28
N GLY A 7 1.73 -4.45 1.40
CA GLY A 7 1.87 -5.90 1.35
C GLY A 7 2.90 -6.29 0.29
N TYR A 8 3.88 -7.08 0.70
CA TYR A 8 4.94 -7.55 -0.18
C TYR A 8 4.78 -9.04 -0.46
N HIS A 9 5.21 -9.49 -1.62
CA HIS A 9 5.23 -10.90 -1.96
C HIS A 9 6.35 -11.21 -2.95
N ASN A 10 6.74 -12.49 -2.98
CA ASN A 10 7.67 -13.00 -3.99
C ASN A 10 6.84 -13.34 -5.24
N GLU A 11 6.96 -12.53 -6.29
CA GLU A 11 6.15 -12.69 -7.51
C GLU A 11 6.39 -14.02 -8.21
N LEU A 12 7.64 -14.48 -8.24
CA LEU A 12 7.96 -15.75 -8.87
C LEU A 12 7.29 -16.91 -8.14
N GLN A 13 7.34 -16.90 -6.82
CA GLN A 13 6.69 -17.93 -6.00
C GLN A 13 5.18 -17.90 -6.19
N SER A 14 4.58 -16.72 -6.21
CA SER A 14 3.14 -16.56 -6.43
C SER A 14 2.72 -17.05 -7.82
N ALA A 15 3.54 -16.78 -8.84
CA ALA A 15 3.24 -17.16 -10.22
C ALA A 15 3.35 -18.67 -10.45
N THR A 16 4.14 -19.38 -9.63
CA THR A 16 4.37 -20.83 -9.81
C THR A 16 3.49 -21.71 -8.93
N GLN A 17 2.71 -21.12 -8.01
CA GLN A 17 1.80 -21.90 -7.17
C GLN A 17 0.57 -22.38 -7.98
N PRO A 18 -0.09 -23.47 -7.56
CA PRO A 18 -1.35 -23.90 -8.18
C PRO A 18 -2.41 -22.80 -8.09
N VAL A 19 -3.25 -22.71 -9.13
CA VAL A 19 -4.31 -21.68 -9.21
C VAL A 19 -5.25 -21.76 -8.01
N GLU A 20 -5.60 -22.96 -7.59
CA GLU A 20 -6.52 -23.18 -6.46
C GLU A 20 -5.97 -22.64 -5.15
N VAL A 21 -4.65 -22.73 -4.95
CA VAL A 21 -3.99 -22.20 -3.74
C VAL A 21 -4.10 -20.68 -3.71
N GLY A 22 -3.84 -20.03 -4.84
CA GLY A 22 -3.97 -18.57 -4.97
C GLY A 22 -5.41 -18.10 -4.77
N GLN A 23 -6.37 -18.80 -5.36
CA GLN A 23 -7.79 -18.46 -5.20
C GLN A 23 -8.26 -18.59 -3.77
N ALA A 24 -7.87 -19.67 -3.07
CA ALA A 24 -8.22 -19.86 -1.66
C ALA A 24 -7.65 -18.75 -0.78
N MET A 25 -6.41 -18.33 -1.03
CA MET A 25 -5.79 -17.23 -0.31
C MET A 25 -6.51 -15.91 -0.58
N MET A 26 -6.88 -15.63 -1.82
CA MET A 26 -7.64 -14.44 -2.18
C MET A 26 -8.99 -14.42 -1.48
N ASP A 27 -9.68 -15.54 -1.44
CA ASP A 27 -10.97 -15.64 -0.75
C ASP A 27 -10.83 -15.30 0.73
N GLU A 28 -9.81 -15.82 1.40
CA GLU A 28 -9.55 -15.51 2.81
C GLU A 28 -9.23 -14.03 3.00
N CYS A 29 -8.42 -13.44 2.12
CA CYS A 29 -8.09 -12.02 2.18
C CYS A 29 -9.34 -11.15 2.02
N PHE A 30 -10.20 -11.45 1.06
CA PHE A 30 -11.43 -10.71 0.84
C PHE A 30 -12.38 -10.82 2.02
N GLU A 31 -12.50 -12.00 2.62
CA GLU A 31 -13.33 -12.18 3.83
C GLU A 31 -12.83 -11.31 4.98
N TYR A 32 -11.51 -11.26 5.18
CA TYR A 32 -10.94 -10.44 6.24
C TYR A 32 -11.08 -8.95 5.94
N ASP A 33 -10.89 -8.53 4.69
CA ASP A 33 -11.11 -7.15 4.28
C ASP A 33 -12.56 -6.73 4.52
N ASP A 34 -13.53 -7.62 4.26
CA ASP A 34 -14.93 -7.36 4.56
C ASP A 34 -15.17 -7.20 6.06
N GLU A 35 -14.51 -8.01 6.88
CA GLU A 35 -14.57 -7.89 8.34
C GLU A 35 -14.00 -6.55 8.81
N LEU A 36 -12.85 -6.14 8.28
CA LEU A 36 -12.27 -4.83 8.56
C LEU A 36 -13.23 -3.69 8.17
N ARG A 37 -13.85 -3.82 7.01
CA ARG A 37 -14.80 -2.83 6.51
C ARG A 37 -16.01 -2.73 7.40
N LYS A 38 -16.56 -3.86 7.81
CA LYS A 38 -17.73 -3.94 8.69
C LYS A 38 -17.47 -3.26 10.04
N ASN A 39 -16.24 -3.37 10.54
CA ASN A 39 -15.86 -2.82 11.84
C ASN A 39 -15.26 -1.41 11.77
N GLY A 40 -15.29 -0.78 10.59
CA GLY A 40 -14.84 0.59 10.40
C GLY A 40 -13.32 0.77 10.30
N HIS A 41 -12.59 -0.30 10.03
CA HIS A 41 -11.12 -0.25 9.95
C HIS A 41 -10.58 -0.14 8.52
N PHE A 42 -11.38 -0.48 7.52
CA PHE A 42 -10.95 -0.45 6.13
C PHE A 42 -11.26 0.92 5.51
N ALA A 43 -10.22 1.72 5.25
CA ALA A 43 -10.36 3.05 4.65
C ALA A 43 -10.08 3.06 3.15
N GLY A 44 -9.63 1.94 2.59
CA GLY A 44 -9.34 1.79 1.17
C GLY A 44 -8.26 0.75 0.95
N GLY A 45 -8.09 0.35 -0.28
CA GLY A 45 -7.03 -0.59 -0.62
C GLY A 45 -7.13 -1.04 -2.07
N HIS A 46 -5.99 -1.46 -2.61
CA HIS A 46 -5.91 -1.97 -3.98
C HIS A 46 -4.80 -3.01 -4.07
N ALA A 47 -5.08 -4.09 -4.76
CA ALA A 47 -4.04 -4.99 -5.24
C ALA A 47 -3.36 -4.36 -6.45
N LEU A 48 -2.09 -4.65 -6.65
CA LEU A 48 -1.32 -4.15 -7.78
C LEU A 48 -1.10 -5.25 -8.81
N GLN A 49 -1.01 -4.85 -10.08
CA GLN A 49 -0.55 -5.74 -11.14
C GLN A 49 0.93 -6.07 -10.93
N PRO A 50 1.46 -7.11 -11.60
CA PRO A 50 2.87 -7.49 -11.43
C PRO A 50 3.84 -6.33 -11.67
N SER A 51 4.98 -6.39 -11.01
CA SER A 51 6.02 -5.34 -11.10
C SER A 51 6.51 -5.10 -12.54
N SER A 52 6.38 -6.10 -13.42
CA SER A 52 6.71 -5.94 -14.84
C SER A 52 5.86 -4.91 -15.56
N THR A 53 4.69 -4.55 -15.01
CA THR A 53 3.81 -3.51 -15.57
C THR A 53 4.16 -2.12 -15.05
N ALA A 54 5.10 -2.01 -14.12
CA ALA A 54 5.46 -0.74 -13.50
C ALA A 54 6.19 0.18 -14.46
N THR A 55 6.02 1.47 -14.24
CA THR A 55 6.78 2.53 -14.91
C THR A 55 7.38 3.41 -13.82
N THR A 56 8.65 3.71 -13.93
CA THR A 56 9.34 4.55 -12.95
C THR A 56 9.73 5.87 -13.58
N LEU A 57 9.44 6.97 -12.89
CA LEU A 57 9.82 8.32 -13.30
C LEU A 57 10.90 8.84 -12.36
N ARG A 58 11.97 9.39 -12.94
CA ARG A 58 13.03 10.08 -12.20
C ARG A 58 13.29 11.45 -12.81
N TRP A 59 13.75 12.36 -11.99
CA TRP A 59 14.21 13.66 -12.50
C TRP A 59 15.67 13.56 -12.80
N LYS A 60 16.07 13.85 -14.05
CA LYS A 60 17.45 13.81 -14.47
C LYS A 60 17.73 14.88 -15.52
N ASP A 61 18.80 15.66 -15.30
CA ASP A 61 19.25 16.68 -16.25
C ASP A 61 18.14 17.68 -16.63
N GLY A 62 17.36 18.11 -15.64
CA GLY A 62 16.31 19.10 -15.82
C GLY A 62 15.03 18.59 -16.45
N LYS A 63 14.82 17.27 -16.52
CA LYS A 63 13.62 16.67 -17.14
C LYS A 63 13.27 15.31 -16.51
N PRO A 64 12.02 14.87 -16.69
CA PRO A 64 11.65 13.51 -16.29
C PRO A 64 12.34 12.46 -17.16
N LEU A 65 12.87 11.43 -16.50
CA LEU A 65 13.36 10.21 -17.14
C LEU A 65 12.37 9.10 -16.88
N ILE A 66 11.87 8.47 -17.95
CA ILE A 66 10.87 7.39 -17.87
C ILE A 66 11.57 6.06 -18.12
N THR A 67 11.42 5.12 -17.21
CA THR A 67 11.96 3.76 -17.39
C THR A 67 10.85 2.73 -17.12
N ASP A 68 10.86 1.64 -17.88
CA ASP A 68 9.98 0.50 -17.64
C ASP A 68 10.50 -0.31 -16.46
N GLY A 69 9.58 -0.79 -15.64
CA GLY A 69 9.92 -1.63 -14.51
C GLY A 69 9.77 -0.92 -13.16
N PRO A 70 9.91 -1.68 -12.07
CA PRO A 70 9.75 -1.15 -10.72
C PRO A 70 10.92 -0.27 -10.31
N TYR A 71 10.70 0.57 -9.30
CA TYR A 71 11.74 1.43 -8.71
C TYR A 71 12.98 0.63 -8.30
N ALA A 72 12.77 -0.56 -7.73
CA ALA A 72 13.85 -1.46 -7.34
C ALA A 72 13.49 -2.90 -7.72
N GLU A 73 14.44 -3.62 -8.29
CA GLU A 73 14.29 -5.03 -8.63
C GLU A 73 14.69 -5.86 -7.42
N THR A 74 13.72 -6.17 -6.57
CA THR A 74 13.91 -6.94 -5.36
C THR A 74 13.17 -8.27 -5.47
N LYS A 75 13.57 -9.23 -4.64
CA LYS A 75 12.92 -10.55 -4.59
C LYS A 75 11.46 -10.43 -4.18
N GLU A 76 11.17 -9.51 -3.24
CA GLU A 76 9.82 -9.23 -2.81
C GLU A 76 9.39 -7.88 -3.34
N GLN A 77 8.21 -7.83 -3.97
CA GLN A 77 7.65 -6.64 -4.56
C GLN A 77 6.34 -6.26 -3.87
N ILE A 78 6.00 -4.97 -3.89
CA ILE A 78 4.70 -4.53 -3.36
C ILE A 78 3.60 -5.13 -4.23
N GLY A 79 2.72 -5.91 -3.61
CA GLY A 79 1.57 -6.51 -4.29
C GLY A 79 0.26 -5.86 -3.96
N GLY A 80 0.20 -5.02 -2.91
CA GLY A 80 -1.01 -4.33 -2.53
C GLY A 80 -0.79 -3.26 -1.49
N ILE A 81 -1.75 -2.36 -1.40
CA ILE A 81 -1.77 -1.27 -0.42
C ILE A 81 -3.13 -1.30 0.27
N LEU A 82 -3.12 -1.16 1.60
CA LEU A 82 -4.34 -1.08 2.40
C LEU A 82 -4.25 0.12 3.33
N LEU A 83 -5.31 0.92 3.34
CA LEU A 83 -5.45 2.05 4.25
C LEU A 83 -6.29 1.59 5.44
N LEU A 84 -5.71 1.68 6.64
CA LEU A 84 -6.26 1.10 7.86
C LEU A 84 -6.54 2.19 8.89
N GLU A 85 -7.77 2.22 9.40
CA GLU A 85 -8.11 3.03 10.56
C GLU A 85 -7.95 2.20 11.83
N ALA A 86 -7.12 2.67 12.76
CA ALA A 86 -6.87 2.03 14.03
C ALA A 86 -6.62 3.08 15.12
N ARG A 87 -6.78 2.68 16.38
CA ARG A 87 -6.60 3.59 17.51
C ARG A 87 -5.16 4.08 17.65
N ASP A 88 -4.22 3.16 17.43
CA ASP A 88 -2.79 3.38 17.58
C ASP A 88 -2.03 2.29 16.81
N LEU A 89 -0.70 2.33 16.88
CA LEU A 89 0.14 1.36 16.18
C LEU A 89 -0.07 -0.07 16.69
N ASP A 90 -0.20 -0.26 17.99
CA ASP A 90 -0.41 -1.60 18.56
C ASP A 90 -1.72 -2.21 18.03
N HIS A 91 -2.76 -1.41 17.92
CA HIS A 91 -4.03 -1.85 17.36
C HIS A 91 -3.89 -2.18 15.86
N ALA A 92 -3.15 -1.37 15.12
CA ALA A 92 -2.86 -1.62 13.70
C ALA A 92 -2.12 -2.95 13.52
N ILE A 93 -1.12 -3.20 14.35
CA ILE A 93 -0.37 -4.46 14.35
C ILE A 93 -1.31 -5.64 14.65
N GLU A 94 -2.15 -5.51 15.65
CA GLU A 94 -3.11 -6.57 16.00
C GLU A 94 -4.02 -6.89 14.81
N LEU A 95 -4.59 -5.87 14.18
CA LEU A 95 -5.48 -6.07 13.04
C LEU A 95 -4.78 -6.72 11.85
N MET A 96 -3.59 -6.21 11.49
CA MET A 96 -2.86 -6.72 10.32
C MET A 96 -2.19 -8.07 10.57
N SER A 97 -1.91 -8.41 11.82
CA SER A 97 -1.39 -9.73 12.17
C SER A 97 -2.39 -10.86 11.88
N LYS A 98 -3.67 -10.54 11.81
CA LYS A 98 -4.74 -11.49 11.49
C LYS A 98 -5.08 -11.53 10.00
N HIS A 99 -4.55 -10.59 9.22
CA HIS A 99 -4.81 -10.57 7.78
C HIS A 99 -4.13 -11.77 7.10
N PRO A 100 -4.87 -12.59 6.34
CA PRO A 100 -4.29 -13.79 5.73
C PRO A 100 -3.10 -13.52 4.82
N GLY A 101 -3.04 -12.35 4.21
CA GLY A 101 -1.95 -11.94 3.34
C GLY A 101 -0.57 -11.95 4.00
N ILE A 102 -0.50 -11.91 5.33
CA ILE A 102 0.79 -11.99 6.06
C ILE A 102 1.50 -13.31 5.83
N LYS A 103 0.75 -14.36 5.47
CA LYS A 103 1.30 -15.68 5.17
C LYS A 103 1.95 -15.73 3.80
N VAL A 104 1.65 -14.77 2.93
CA VAL A 104 2.20 -14.68 1.57
C VAL A 104 3.49 -13.86 1.56
N GLY A 105 3.57 -12.84 2.38
CA GLY A 105 4.74 -11.98 2.48
C GLY A 105 4.59 -10.97 3.62
N PRO A 106 5.63 -10.18 3.88
CA PRO A 106 5.58 -9.22 4.98
C PRO A 106 4.65 -8.05 4.70
N PHE A 107 4.15 -7.45 5.77
CA PHE A 107 3.47 -6.17 5.73
C PHE A 107 4.35 -5.10 6.38
N GLU A 108 4.44 -3.95 5.74
CA GLU A 108 5.03 -2.76 6.34
C GLU A 108 3.89 -1.82 6.71
N ILE A 109 3.87 -1.34 7.94
CA ILE A 109 2.82 -0.47 8.45
C ILE A 109 3.45 0.89 8.76
N ARG A 110 2.92 1.97 8.18
CA ARG A 110 3.38 3.33 8.47
C ARG A 110 2.21 4.22 8.85
N PRO A 111 2.33 5.00 9.92
CA PRO A 111 1.34 6.05 10.20
C PRO A 111 1.31 7.05 9.04
N ALA A 112 0.11 7.42 8.61
CA ALA A 112 -0.04 8.49 7.63
C ALA A 112 0.34 9.82 8.27
N ALA A 113 1.01 10.69 7.52
CA ALA A 113 1.34 12.02 7.98
C ALA A 113 0.11 12.93 7.88
N ASP A 114 -0.13 13.73 8.92
CA ASP A 114 -1.17 14.77 8.88
C ASP A 114 -0.52 16.05 8.36
N LEU A 115 -0.85 16.42 7.13
CA LEU A 115 -0.32 17.61 6.47
C LEU A 115 -1.23 18.83 6.59
N SER A 116 -2.27 18.79 7.43
CA SER A 116 -3.29 19.85 7.51
C SER A 116 -2.69 21.21 7.76
N ALA A 117 -1.76 21.33 8.72
CA ALA A 117 -1.12 22.59 9.05
C ALA A 117 -0.27 23.11 7.88
N PHE A 118 0.53 22.24 7.27
CA PHE A 118 1.37 22.60 6.11
C PHE A 118 0.51 23.04 4.93
N MET A 119 -0.63 22.39 4.71
CA MET A 119 -1.56 22.74 3.63
C MET A 119 -2.16 24.13 3.84
N ARG A 120 -2.56 24.47 5.07
CA ARG A 120 -3.09 25.80 5.40
C ARG A 120 -2.03 26.88 5.20
N GLU A 121 -0.83 26.65 5.68
CA GLU A 121 0.28 27.60 5.54
C GLU A 121 0.65 27.80 4.07
N SER A 122 0.69 26.72 3.31
CA SER A 122 0.95 26.75 1.86
C SER A 122 -0.14 27.52 1.12
N ALA A 123 -1.40 27.30 1.47
CA ALA A 123 -2.53 27.99 0.85
C ALA A 123 -2.43 29.49 1.08
N ALA A 124 -2.07 29.91 2.31
CA ALA A 124 -1.87 31.32 2.65
C ALA A 124 -0.73 31.94 1.84
N ARG A 125 0.40 31.24 1.69
CA ARG A 125 1.54 31.73 0.90
C ARG A 125 1.18 31.87 -0.58
N ARG A 126 0.46 30.89 -1.15
CA ARG A 126 0.04 30.93 -2.56
C ARG A 126 -0.96 32.06 -2.82
N ALA A 127 -1.90 32.28 -1.90
CA ALA A 127 -2.85 33.37 -2.00
C ALA A 127 -2.16 34.75 -1.94
N ALA A 128 -1.15 34.90 -1.07
CA ALA A 128 -0.38 36.14 -0.95
C ALA A 128 0.39 36.48 -2.23
N LYS A 129 0.87 35.47 -2.97
CA LYS A 129 1.57 35.66 -4.25
C LYS A 129 0.65 36.10 -5.37
N GLN A 130 -0.64 35.77 -5.29
CA GLN A 130 -1.64 36.12 -6.32
C GLN A 130 -2.32 37.44 -6.07
N GLY A 131 -2.19 37.95 -4.86
CA GLY A 131 -2.81 39.22 -4.43
C GLY A 131 -1.96 40.48 -4.69
#